data_5647aa67ee9a3f1d1efafccccc36bba0
#
_entry.id   5647aa67ee9a3f1d1efafccccc36bba0
#
_cell.length_a   1.000
_cell.length_b   1.000
_cell.length_c   1.000
_cell.angle_alpha   90.00
_cell.angle_beta   90.00
_cell.angle_gamma   90.00
#
_symmetry.space_group_name_H-M   'P 1'
#
loop_
_entity.id
_entity.type
_entity.pdbx_description
1 polymer ?
#
loop_
_entity_poly.entity_id
_entity_poly.type
_entity_poly.pdbx_seq_one_letter_code
_entity_poly.pdbx_strand_id
1 'polypeptide(L)'
;MTDHAINAPATKQASASLIYDPKVRSIFYQVLTVVIILVAGLWIAHNVSSNLARSNTATGFGFLAGRSGFDIGQSLISYTSDSTYGRAIVVGFLNTLMVAVTGIFTATIVGFIIGIGRLSKNWLIAKLCTVYVEIFRNIPPLLVIFFWYSGVLAVLPQPRDAINLPFSTFLSNRGLTFPATIWGAGAWMLPIAIIVAIVIAVVFRKWSMTRQMATGQQLPNGWISAAIIIGVPLLFFFAIGAPLTFDFPVEGRFNLSGGANIRPEFVALYLALSLYTAAFIAEIIRAGIRGVGKGQTEAAAALGVQPSKITRLVVVPQAFRIIIPPLTSQYLNLTKNSSLGVAIGFPELFSTGSTSLNQTGQAIEMITIMLTIYLSISIATSLFMNWFNAKMALVER
;
A
#
# COMPACT_ATOMS: atom_id res chain seq x y z
N MET A 1 -33.06 71.52 38.45
CA MET A 1 -32.50 72.31 37.38
C MET A 1 -32.06 71.33 36.34
N THR A 2 -32.94 71.11 35.46
CA THR A 2 -33.00 70.86 34.01
C THR A 2 -31.90 69.98 33.44
N ASP A 3 -32.29 68.69 33.30
CA ASP A 3 -31.73 67.74 32.38
C ASP A 3 -31.87 68.18 30.93
N HIS A 4 -30.77 68.29 30.20
CA HIS A 4 -30.74 68.32 28.75
C HIS A 4 -30.17 66.99 28.22
N ALA A 5 -31.07 66.02 28.00
CA ALA A 5 -30.77 64.85 27.23
C ALA A 5 -30.59 65.26 25.77
N ILE A 6 -29.36 65.17 25.26
CA ILE A 6 -29.04 65.37 23.83
C ILE A 6 -29.40 64.08 23.09
N ASN A 7 -30.54 64.11 22.40
CA ASN A 7 -30.90 63.06 21.42
C ASN A 7 -29.94 63.14 20.23
N ALA A 8 -28.97 62.18 20.16
CA ALA A 8 -28.18 61.94 18.98
C ALA A 8 -29.08 61.29 17.92
N PRO A 9 -29.09 61.78 16.65
CA PRO A 9 -29.88 61.15 15.57
C PRO A 9 -29.32 59.79 15.25
N ALA A 10 -30.20 58.79 15.24
CA ALA A 10 -29.86 57.42 14.77
C ALA A 10 -29.34 57.52 13.32
N THR A 11 -28.05 57.27 13.15
CA THR A 11 -27.44 57.11 11.85
C THR A 11 -28.08 55.91 11.14
N LYS A 12 -28.91 56.15 10.11
CA LYS A 12 -29.38 55.14 9.17
C LYS A 12 -28.13 54.43 8.62
N GLN A 13 -27.91 53.17 9.03
CA GLN A 13 -26.96 52.32 8.35
C GLN A 13 -27.33 52.30 6.87
N ALA A 14 -26.47 52.90 6.03
CA ALA A 14 -26.60 52.80 4.60
C ALA A 14 -26.64 51.30 4.24
N SER A 15 -27.69 50.85 3.58
CA SER A 15 -27.83 49.50 3.09
C SER A 15 -26.65 49.26 2.14
N ALA A 16 -25.66 48.47 2.60
CA ALA A 16 -24.55 48.07 1.78
C ALA A 16 -25.12 47.41 0.53
N SER A 17 -24.76 47.91 -0.64
CA SER A 17 -25.18 47.36 -1.92
C SER A 17 -24.86 45.87 -1.89
N LEU A 18 -25.82 45.00 -2.25
CA LEU A 18 -25.68 43.51 -2.25
C LEU A 18 -24.39 43.05 -2.96
N ILE A 19 -23.88 43.84 -3.88
CA ILE A 19 -22.64 43.58 -4.63
C ILE A 19 -21.39 43.69 -3.75
N TYR A 20 -21.42 44.45 -2.68
CA TYR A 20 -20.28 44.66 -1.77
C TYR A 20 -20.36 43.77 -0.52
N ASP A 21 -21.46 43.02 -0.33
CA ASP A 21 -21.57 42.07 0.76
C ASP A 21 -20.58 40.87 0.54
N PRO A 22 -19.63 40.60 1.44
CA PRO A 22 -18.66 39.50 1.29
C PRO A 22 -19.33 38.12 1.15
N LYS A 23 -20.49 37.92 1.79
CA LYS A 23 -21.25 36.67 1.69
C LYS A 23 -21.86 36.48 0.30
N VAL A 24 -22.49 37.52 -0.23
CA VAL A 24 -23.10 37.50 -1.57
C VAL A 24 -22.04 37.27 -2.64
N ARG A 25 -20.89 37.94 -2.53
CA ARG A 25 -19.76 37.73 -3.44
C ARG A 25 -19.19 36.29 -3.34
N SER A 26 -19.04 35.76 -2.13
CA SER A 26 -18.57 34.39 -1.94
C SER A 26 -19.51 33.36 -2.59
N ILE A 27 -20.82 33.50 -2.38
CA ILE A 27 -21.83 32.64 -3.01
C ILE A 27 -21.81 32.79 -4.53
N PHE A 28 -21.74 34.05 -5.04
CA PHE A 28 -21.69 34.32 -6.49
C PHE A 28 -20.47 33.59 -7.12
N TYR A 29 -19.26 33.73 -6.56
CA TYR A 29 -18.08 33.06 -7.12
C TYR A 29 -18.15 31.55 -6.99
N GLN A 30 -18.73 31.02 -5.93
CA GLN A 30 -18.94 29.56 -5.77
C GLN A 30 -19.90 29.06 -6.86
N VAL A 31 -21.05 29.69 -7.04
CA VAL A 31 -22.02 29.31 -8.08
C VAL A 31 -21.42 29.49 -9.47
N LEU A 32 -20.72 30.58 -9.73
CA LEU A 32 -20.04 30.82 -11.02
C LEU A 32 -19.02 29.72 -11.31
N THR A 33 -18.19 29.31 -10.31
CA THR A 33 -17.22 28.25 -10.44
C THR A 33 -17.90 26.91 -10.75
N VAL A 34 -18.97 26.57 -10.04
CA VAL A 34 -19.75 25.34 -10.29
C VAL A 34 -20.34 25.35 -11.69
N VAL A 35 -20.93 26.49 -12.13
CA VAL A 35 -21.48 26.62 -13.48
C VAL A 35 -20.40 26.46 -14.55
N ILE A 36 -19.24 27.10 -14.38
CA ILE A 36 -18.12 26.95 -15.33
C ILE A 36 -17.69 25.51 -15.42
N ILE A 37 -17.53 24.79 -14.27
CA ILE A 37 -17.14 23.38 -14.25
C ILE A 37 -18.19 22.51 -14.96
N LEU A 38 -19.48 22.75 -14.71
CA LEU A 38 -20.56 21.99 -15.35
C LEU A 38 -20.61 22.25 -16.86
N VAL A 39 -20.52 23.52 -17.31
CA VAL A 39 -20.48 23.86 -18.73
C VAL A 39 -19.28 23.26 -19.43
N ALA A 40 -18.08 23.34 -18.81
CA ALA A 40 -16.88 22.73 -19.35
C ALA A 40 -17.02 21.18 -19.41
N GLY A 41 -17.59 20.55 -18.38
CA GLY A 41 -17.85 19.11 -18.35
C GLY A 41 -18.82 18.67 -19.44
N LEU A 42 -19.94 19.38 -19.63
CA LEU A 42 -20.91 19.11 -20.69
C LEU A 42 -20.31 19.32 -22.08
N TRP A 43 -19.54 20.38 -22.27
CA TRP A 43 -18.85 20.65 -23.54
C TRP A 43 -17.82 19.53 -23.87
N ILE A 44 -17.01 19.10 -22.90
CA ILE A 44 -16.08 18.00 -23.06
C ILE A 44 -16.85 16.73 -23.41
N ALA A 45 -17.90 16.39 -22.67
CA ALA A 45 -18.70 15.18 -22.89
C ALA A 45 -19.33 15.17 -24.31
N HIS A 46 -19.84 16.32 -24.75
CA HIS A 46 -20.40 16.47 -26.10
C HIS A 46 -19.33 16.30 -27.19
N ASN A 47 -18.18 16.95 -27.03
CA ASN A 47 -17.06 16.80 -27.99
C ASN A 47 -16.52 15.37 -28.04
N VAL A 48 -16.37 14.72 -26.88
CA VAL A 48 -15.94 13.32 -26.80
C VAL A 48 -16.93 12.41 -27.52
N SER A 49 -18.23 12.51 -27.21
CA SER A 49 -19.25 11.64 -27.83
C SER A 49 -19.34 11.88 -29.35
N SER A 50 -19.27 13.12 -29.81
CA SER A 50 -19.30 13.44 -31.23
C SER A 50 -18.05 12.96 -31.99
N ASN A 51 -16.87 13.05 -31.37
CA ASN A 51 -15.63 12.55 -31.96
C ASN A 51 -15.60 11.01 -32.02
N LEU A 52 -16.07 10.33 -30.97
CA LEU A 52 -16.19 8.85 -30.96
C LEU A 52 -17.15 8.37 -32.04
N ALA A 53 -18.30 9.05 -32.21
CA ALA A 53 -19.26 8.73 -33.28
C ALA A 53 -18.65 8.93 -34.68
N ARG A 54 -17.87 10.00 -34.89
CA ARG A 54 -17.16 10.27 -36.17
C ARG A 54 -16.06 9.25 -36.45
N SER A 55 -15.35 8.80 -35.42
CA SER A 55 -14.25 7.83 -35.52
C SER A 55 -14.73 6.39 -35.64
N ASN A 56 -16.04 6.14 -35.62
CA ASN A 56 -16.64 4.81 -35.60
C ASN A 56 -16.04 3.87 -34.54
N THR A 57 -15.61 4.45 -33.42
CA THR A 57 -14.98 3.72 -32.30
C THR A 57 -16.08 3.07 -31.47
N ALA A 58 -15.94 1.77 -31.21
CA ALA A 58 -16.86 1.08 -30.31
C ALA A 58 -16.83 1.71 -28.92
N THR A 59 -18.00 1.91 -28.31
CA THR A 59 -18.16 2.48 -26.98
C THR A 59 -18.88 1.52 -26.07
N GLY A 60 -18.63 1.64 -24.77
CA GLY A 60 -19.29 0.84 -23.74
C GLY A 60 -18.41 -0.27 -23.20
N PHE A 61 -18.86 -0.90 -22.11
CA PHE A 61 -18.07 -1.89 -21.36
C PHE A 61 -18.27 -3.34 -21.84
N GLY A 62 -18.98 -3.56 -22.97
CA GLY A 62 -19.25 -4.90 -23.51
C GLY A 62 -17.97 -5.68 -23.86
N PHE A 63 -16.89 -5.00 -24.22
CA PHE A 63 -15.61 -5.62 -24.53
C PHE A 63 -15.01 -6.42 -23.37
N LEU A 64 -15.38 -6.11 -22.13
CA LEU A 64 -14.87 -6.81 -20.95
C LEU A 64 -15.19 -8.31 -20.97
N ALA A 65 -16.28 -8.70 -21.63
CA ALA A 65 -16.66 -10.11 -21.83
C ALA A 65 -15.95 -10.75 -23.05
N GLY A 66 -15.32 -9.94 -23.90
CA GLY A 66 -14.59 -10.40 -25.08
C GLY A 66 -13.28 -11.11 -24.69
N ARG A 67 -12.82 -12.00 -25.60
CA ARG A 67 -11.53 -12.71 -25.49
C ARG A 67 -10.36 -11.72 -25.57
N SER A 68 -9.43 -11.77 -24.61
CA SER A 68 -8.30 -10.86 -24.53
C SER A 68 -7.23 -11.09 -25.60
N GLY A 69 -6.98 -12.35 -25.97
CA GLY A 69 -6.06 -12.72 -27.06
C GLY A 69 -4.57 -12.53 -26.74
N PHE A 70 -4.20 -12.04 -25.54
CA PHE A 70 -2.80 -11.89 -25.11
C PHE A 70 -2.51 -12.70 -23.85
N ASP A 71 -1.26 -13.04 -23.65
CA ASP A 71 -0.81 -13.78 -22.47
C ASP A 71 -0.28 -12.84 -21.39
N ILE A 72 -0.44 -13.24 -20.12
CA ILE A 72 0.07 -12.54 -18.93
C ILE A 72 1.04 -13.47 -18.23
N GLY A 73 2.31 -13.13 -18.34
CA GLY A 73 3.38 -14.02 -17.89
C GLY A 73 3.45 -14.29 -16.39
N GLN A 74 2.80 -13.47 -15.54
CA GLN A 74 2.70 -13.68 -14.11
C GLN A 74 1.27 -13.41 -13.65
N SER A 75 0.63 -14.38 -13.02
CA SER A 75 -0.75 -14.26 -12.54
C SER A 75 -0.92 -15.02 -11.24
N LEU A 76 -1.68 -14.45 -10.31
CA LEU A 76 -2.08 -15.08 -9.05
C LEU A 76 -3.32 -15.97 -9.18
N ILE A 77 -4.05 -15.84 -10.28
CA ILE A 77 -5.24 -16.63 -10.62
C ILE A 77 -5.04 -17.26 -12.00
N SER A 78 -5.73 -18.34 -12.29
CA SER A 78 -5.66 -18.98 -13.60
C SER A 78 -6.05 -18.01 -14.72
N TYR A 79 -5.17 -17.82 -15.69
CA TYR A 79 -5.35 -16.95 -16.84
C TYR A 79 -4.70 -17.58 -18.09
N THR A 80 -5.36 -17.44 -19.20
CA THR A 80 -4.87 -17.85 -20.53
C THR A 80 -5.28 -16.79 -21.55
N SER A 81 -4.72 -16.83 -22.74
CA SER A 81 -5.10 -15.94 -23.86
C SER A 81 -6.57 -16.07 -24.28
N ASP A 82 -7.25 -17.16 -23.88
CA ASP A 82 -8.69 -17.35 -24.11
C ASP A 82 -9.56 -16.69 -23.04
N SER A 83 -8.93 -16.17 -21.97
CA SER A 83 -9.64 -15.45 -20.93
C SER A 83 -10.16 -14.10 -21.44
N THR A 84 -11.14 -13.54 -20.70
CA THR A 84 -11.74 -12.25 -21.06
C THR A 84 -10.87 -11.06 -20.67
N TYR A 85 -11.09 -9.90 -21.31
CA TYR A 85 -10.46 -8.63 -20.91
C TYR A 85 -10.73 -8.29 -19.44
N GLY A 86 -11.96 -8.53 -18.96
CA GLY A 86 -12.29 -8.34 -17.56
C GLY A 86 -11.42 -9.17 -16.63
N ARG A 87 -11.13 -10.43 -17.01
CA ARG A 87 -10.22 -11.29 -16.24
C ARG A 87 -8.77 -10.80 -16.31
N ALA A 88 -8.31 -10.30 -17.48
CA ALA A 88 -6.99 -9.68 -17.62
C ALA A 88 -6.81 -8.48 -16.67
N ILE A 89 -7.82 -7.61 -16.58
CA ILE A 89 -7.82 -6.46 -15.66
C ILE A 89 -7.74 -6.92 -14.20
N VAL A 90 -8.48 -7.98 -13.82
CA VAL A 90 -8.40 -8.56 -12.47
C VAL A 90 -6.99 -9.09 -12.18
N VAL A 91 -6.35 -9.77 -13.14
CA VAL A 91 -4.95 -10.21 -13.00
C VAL A 91 -4.02 -9.03 -12.78
N GLY A 92 -4.12 -7.98 -13.62
CA GLY A 92 -3.33 -6.76 -13.46
C GLY A 92 -3.55 -6.07 -12.10
N PHE A 93 -4.78 -6.00 -11.64
CA PHE A 93 -5.13 -5.49 -10.31
C PHE A 93 -4.47 -6.30 -9.19
N LEU A 94 -4.55 -7.64 -9.25
CA LEU A 94 -3.93 -8.51 -8.26
C LEU A 94 -2.40 -8.38 -8.25
N ASN A 95 -1.79 -8.25 -9.42
CA ASN A 95 -0.34 -8.01 -9.54
C ASN A 95 0.06 -6.65 -8.95
N THR A 96 -0.75 -5.60 -9.15
CA THR A 96 -0.57 -4.31 -8.50
C THR A 96 -0.63 -4.44 -6.98
N LEU A 97 -1.64 -5.16 -6.45
CA LEU A 97 -1.77 -5.40 -5.01
C LEU A 97 -0.61 -6.20 -4.44
N MET A 98 -0.14 -7.21 -5.18
CA MET A 98 1.00 -8.03 -4.76
C MET A 98 2.26 -7.16 -4.56
N VAL A 99 2.60 -6.30 -5.53
CA VAL A 99 3.72 -5.35 -5.41
C VAL A 99 3.47 -4.36 -4.28
N ALA A 100 2.27 -3.80 -4.18
CA ALA A 100 1.95 -2.80 -3.17
C ALA A 100 2.06 -3.37 -1.75
N VAL A 101 1.43 -4.52 -1.47
CA VAL A 101 1.42 -5.12 -0.12
C VAL A 101 2.81 -5.57 0.29
N THR A 102 3.50 -6.33 -0.57
CA THR A 102 4.85 -6.83 -0.26
C THR A 102 5.86 -5.68 -0.17
N GLY A 103 5.75 -4.69 -1.07
CA GLY A 103 6.60 -3.51 -1.10
C GLY A 103 6.40 -2.62 0.12
N ILE A 104 5.16 -2.33 0.53
CA ILE A 104 4.85 -1.55 1.73
C ILE A 104 5.39 -2.24 2.98
N PHE A 105 5.19 -3.55 3.10
CA PHE A 105 5.70 -4.32 4.26
C PHE A 105 7.21 -4.21 4.38
N THR A 106 7.93 -4.50 3.30
CA THR A 106 9.41 -4.43 3.28
C THR A 106 9.92 -3.01 3.44
N ALA A 107 9.33 -2.02 2.74
CA ALA A 107 9.71 -0.62 2.86
C ALA A 107 9.52 -0.09 4.28
N THR A 108 8.48 -0.54 4.98
CA THR A 108 8.24 -0.15 6.37
C THR A 108 9.32 -0.71 7.28
N ILE A 109 9.61 -2.01 7.21
CA ILE A 109 10.63 -2.65 8.06
C ILE A 109 12.01 -2.01 7.81
N VAL A 110 12.43 -1.94 6.55
CA VAL A 110 13.74 -1.39 6.17
C VAL A 110 13.81 0.10 6.52
N GLY A 111 12.75 0.85 6.27
CA GLY A 111 12.66 2.28 6.60
C GLY A 111 12.76 2.54 8.10
N PHE A 112 12.10 1.72 8.94
CA PHE A 112 12.24 1.81 10.40
C PHE A 112 13.66 1.51 10.86
N ILE A 113 14.29 0.43 10.36
CA ILE A 113 15.66 0.07 10.71
C ILE A 113 16.63 1.21 10.33
N ILE A 114 16.54 1.72 9.11
CA ILE A 114 17.41 2.80 8.62
C ILE A 114 17.13 4.11 9.33
N GLY A 115 15.85 4.45 9.57
CA GLY A 115 15.47 5.67 10.28
C GLY A 115 15.99 5.72 11.72
N ILE A 116 15.90 4.59 12.44
CA ILE A 116 16.51 4.44 13.78
C ILE A 116 18.05 4.45 13.67
N GLY A 117 18.62 3.76 12.67
CA GLY A 117 20.05 3.75 12.42
C GLY A 117 20.66 5.15 12.22
N ARG A 118 19.93 6.08 11.58
CA ARG A 118 20.34 7.50 11.44
C ARG A 118 20.37 8.27 12.76
N LEU A 119 19.72 7.77 13.80
CA LEU A 119 19.74 8.34 15.16
C LEU A 119 20.78 7.66 16.06
N SER A 120 21.53 6.69 15.55
CA SER A 120 22.54 5.97 16.30
C SER A 120 23.68 6.88 16.78
N LYS A 121 24.18 6.61 17.98
CA LYS A 121 25.40 7.24 18.50
C LYS A 121 26.66 6.74 17.77
N ASN A 122 26.61 5.58 17.12
CA ASN A 122 27.69 5.06 16.31
C ASN A 122 27.74 5.83 14.99
N TRP A 123 28.85 6.57 14.79
CA TRP A 123 29.04 7.40 13.61
C TRP A 123 28.96 6.63 12.30
N LEU A 124 29.52 5.41 12.23
CA LEU A 124 29.54 4.62 11.00
C LEU A 124 28.13 4.21 10.59
N ILE A 125 27.32 3.70 11.55
CA ILE A 125 25.93 3.32 11.31
C ILE A 125 25.11 4.52 10.85
N ALA A 126 25.22 5.65 11.57
CA ALA A 126 24.51 6.87 11.23
C ALA A 126 24.88 7.40 9.83
N LYS A 127 26.18 7.31 9.48
CA LYS A 127 26.69 7.76 8.18
C LYS A 127 26.20 6.87 7.04
N LEU A 128 26.31 5.54 7.17
CA LEU A 128 25.83 4.59 6.16
C LEU A 128 24.32 4.74 5.91
N CYS A 129 23.51 4.81 6.97
CA CYS A 129 22.08 5.05 6.85
C CYS A 129 21.77 6.41 6.19
N THR A 130 22.56 7.44 6.46
CA THR A 130 22.39 8.76 5.84
C THR A 130 22.70 8.70 4.36
N VAL A 131 23.82 8.10 3.97
CA VAL A 131 24.22 7.95 2.55
C VAL A 131 23.15 7.20 1.77
N TYR A 132 22.63 6.09 2.31
CA TYR A 132 21.52 5.36 1.70
C TYR A 132 20.32 6.26 1.42
N VAL A 133 19.87 7.00 2.43
CA VAL A 133 18.68 7.86 2.30
C VAL A 133 18.92 8.98 1.28
N GLU A 134 20.10 9.61 1.28
CA GLU A 134 20.42 10.68 0.33
C GLU A 134 20.51 10.16 -1.12
N ILE A 135 21.04 8.95 -1.33
CA ILE A 135 21.09 8.33 -2.66
C ILE A 135 19.66 8.10 -3.18
N PHE A 136 18.84 7.35 -2.46
CA PHE A 136 17.51 6.96 -2.97
C PHE A 136 16.53 8.12 -3.08
N ARG A 137 16.64 9.15 -2.24
CA ARG A 137 15.76 10.33 -2.32
C ARG A 137 16.09 11.26 -3.49
N ASN A 138 17.31 11.21 -4.01
CA ASN A 138 17.76 12.11 -5.07
C ASN A 138 17.79 11.45 -6.46
N ILE A 139 17.44 10.15 -6.56
CA ILE A 139 17.37 9.43 -7.83
C ILE A 139 15.89 9.22 -8.20
N PRO A 140 15.47 9.43 -9.46
CA PRO A 140 14.13 9.10 -9.92
C PRO A 140 13.81 7.60 -9.74
N PRO A 141 12.61 7.22 -9.29
CA PRO A 141 12.27 5.82 -9.01
C PRO A 141 12.39 4.91 -10.25
N LEU A 142 12.11 5.43 -11.44
CA LEU A 142 12.24 4.69 -12.68
C LEU A 142 13.68 4.23 -12.95
N LEU A 143 14.68 5.08 -12.63
CA LEU A 143 16.09 4.71 -12.77
C LEU A 143 16.48 3.62 -11.78
N VAL A 144 15.92 3.62 -10.59
CA VAL A 144 16.13 2.54 -9.61
C VAL A 144 15.55 1.22 -10.11
N ILE A 145 14.39 1.26 -10.78
CA ILE A 145 13.77 0.08 -11.40
C ILE A 145 14.68 -0.47 -12.51
N PHE A 146 15.18 0.37 -13.41
CA PHE A 146 16.11 -0.04 -14.48
C PHE A 146 17.44 -0.56 -13.93
N PHE A 147 17.96 0.04 -12.85
CA PHE A 147 19.16 -0.46 -12.19
C PHE A 147 18.97 -1.92 -11.73
N TRP A 148 17.88 -2.22 -11.05
CA TRP A 148 17.60 -3.59 -10.60
C TRP A 148 17.32 -4.53 -11.75
N TYR A 149 16.54 -4.11 -12.73
CA TYR A 149 16.14 -4.98 -13.84
C TYR A 149 17.28 -5.25 -14.81
N SER A 150 17.87 -4.20 -15.37
CA SER A 150 18.90 -4.31 -16.42
C SER A 150 20.32 -4.38 -15.85
N GLY A 151 20.58 -3.71 -14.73
CA GLY A 151 21.92 -3.66 -14.13
C GLY A 151 22.22 -4.83 -13.21
N VAL A 152 21.21 -5.41 -12.56
CA VAL A 152 21.43 -6.50 -11.60
C VAL A 152 20.85 -7.82 -12.14
N LEU A 153 19.55 -7.89 -12.40
CA LEU A 153 18.89 -9.17 -12.71
C LEU A 153 19.22 -9.69 -14.12
N ALA A 154 19.32 -8.81 -15.12
CA ALA A 154 19.63 -9.22 -16.50
C ALA A 154 21.04 -9.80 -16.67
N VAL A 155 21.97 -9.42 -15.79
CA VAL A 155 23.38 -9.90 -15.83
C VAL A 155 23.60 -11.17 -15.01
N LEU A 156 22.57 -11.69 -14.32
CA LEU A 156 22.63 -12.98 -13.65
C LEU A 156 22.82 -14.13 -14.63
N PRO A 157 23.37 -15.28 -14.17
CA PRO A 157 23.55 -16.47 -15.01
C PRO A 157 22.24 -16.93 -15.65
N GLN A 158 22.38 -17.66 -16.78
CA GLN A 158 21.24 -18.32 -17.42
C GLN A 158 20.69 -19.44 -16.52
N PRO A 159 19.44 -19.91 -16.74
CA PRO A 159 18.82 -20.95 -15.89
C PRO A 159 19.61 -22.24 -15.76
N ARG A 160 20.38 -22.63 -16.76
CA ARG A 160 21.23 -23.84 -16.69
C ARG A 160 22.45 -23.68 -15.78
N ASP A 161 22.90 -22.45 -15.56
CA ASP A 161 24.04 -22.10 -14.71
C ASP A 161 23.55 -21.30 -13.49
N ALA A 162 22.29 -21.50 -13.10
CA ALA A 162 21.63 -20.73 -12.04
C ALA A 162 22.37 -20.84 -10.70
N ILE A 163 22.34 -19.78 -9.92
CA ILE A 163 22.91 -19.75 -8.57
C ILE A 163 22.01 -20.58 -7.67
N ASN A 164 22.57 -21.67 -7.13
CA ASN A 164 21.89 -22.52 -6.15
C ASN A 164 21.81 -21.83 -4.79
N LEU A 165 20.60 -21.64 -4.30
CA LEU A 165 20.29 -21.12 -2.98
C LEU A 165 19.73 -22.25 -2.09
N PRO A 166 19.69 -22.08 -0.75
CA PRO A 166 19.08 -23.07 0.14
C PRO A 166 17.64 -23.42 -0.26
N PHE A 167 17.17 -24.60 0.17
CA PHE A 167 15.80 -25.11 -0.06
C PHE A 167 15.44 -25.31 -1.54
N SER A 168 16.36 -25.83 -2.36
CA SER A 168 16.15 -26.10 -3.79
C SER A 168 15.61 -24.85 -4.55
N THR A 169 16.18 -23.70 -4.22
CA THR A 169 15.84 -22.43 -4.86
C THR A 169 16.96 -22.03 -5.80
N PHE A 170 16.60 -21.53 -6.98
CA PHE A 170 17.53 -21.16 -8.05
C PHE A 170 17.33 -19.71 -8.44
N LEU A 171 18.42 -18.94 -8.49
CA LEU A 171 18.43 -17.56 -8.94
C LEU A 171 19.12 -17.45 -10.30
N SER A 172 18.42 -16.92 -11.29
CA SER A 172 18.91 -16.74 -12.65
C SER A 172 18.42 -15.42 -13.24
N ASN A 173 18.84 -15.09 -14.46
CA ASN A 173 18.31 -13.94 -15.20
C ASN A 173 16.83 -14.06 -15.58
N ARG A 174 16.22 -15.24 -15.40
CA ARG A 174 14.76 -15.46 -15.52
C ARG A 174 14.02 -15.36 -14.21
N GLY A 175 14.67 -14.89 -13.14
CA GLY A 175 14.10 -14.67 -11.83
C GLY A 175 14.46 -15.73 -10.81
N LEU A 176 13.59 -15.88 -9.81
CA LEU A 176 13.76 -16.80 -8.68
C LEU A 176 12.83 -18.00 -8.86
N THR A 177 13.41 -19.21 -9.01
CA THR A 177 12.65 -20.45 -9.08
C THR A 177 12.80 -21.20 -7.78
N PHE A 178 11.70 -21.67 -7.19
CA PHE A 178 11.64 -22.32 -5.89
C PHE A 178 10.57 -23.41 -5.89
N PRO A 179 10.57 -24.33 -4.90
CA PRO A 179 9.58 -25.41 -4.85
C PRO A 179 8.15 -24.86 -4.84
N ALA A 180 7.33 -25.27 -5.83
CA ALA A 180 5.93 -24.93 -5.87
C ALA A 180 5.16 -25.73 -4.82
N THR A 181 4.28 -25.07 -4.08
CA THR A 181 3.36 -25.73 -3.16
C THR A 181 2.16 -26.25 -3.94
N ILE A 182 1.92 -27.54 -3.91
CA ILE A 182 0.74 -28.18 -4.48
C ILE A 182 -0.22 -28.47 -3.32
N TRP A 183 -1.35 -27.81 -3.34
CA TRP A 183 -2.40 -27.98 -2.35
C TRP A 183 -3.30 -29.16 -2.74
N GLY A 184 -3.31 -30.20 -1.92
CA GLY A 184 -4.15 -31.39 -2.11
C GLY A 184 -5.61 -31.16 -1.75
N ALA A 185 -6.40 -32.22 -1.88
CA ALA A 185 -7.82 -32.20 -1.56
C ALA A 185 -8.04 -31.80 -0.10
N GLY A 186 -9.01 -30.88 0.12
CA GLY A 186 -9.33 -30.37 1.46
C GLY A 186 -8.51 -29.16 1.92
N ALA A 187 -7.42 -28.79 1.23
CA ALA A 187 -6.60 -27.63 1.61
C ALA A 187 -7.39 -26.29 1.63
N TRP A 188 -8.45 -26.19 0.85
CA TRP A 188 -9.36 -25.03 0.85
C TRP A 188 -10.04 -24.76 2.21
N MET A 189 -10.07 -25.77 3.10
CA MET A 189 -10.60 -25.63 4.47
C MET A 189 -9.63 -24.92 5.42
N LEU A 190 -8.34 -24.84 5.09
CA LEU A 190 -7.32 -24.20 5.95
C LEU A 190 -7.60 -22.71 6.22
N PRO A 191 -7.95 -21.87 5.21
CA PRO A 191 -8.39 -20.52 5.47
C PRO A 191 -9.57 -20.43 6.43
N ILE A 192 -10.52 -21.36 6.35
CA ILE A 192 -11.66 -21.43 7.27
C ILE A 192 -11.18 -21.76 8.69
N ALA A 193 -10.28 -22.72 8.83
CA ALA A 193 -9.69 -23.08 10.13
C ALA A 193 -8.93 -21.89 10.76
N ILE A 194 -8.24 -21.07 9.96
CA ILE A 194 -7.59 -19.85 10.42
C ILE A 194 -8.61 -18.82 10.92
N ILE A 195 -9.70 -18.60 10.17
CA ILE A 195 -10.77 -17.69 10.58
C ILE A 195 -11.41 -18.16 11.89
N VAL A 196 -11.70 -19.44 12.00
CA VAL A 196 -12.28 -20.05 13.21
C VAL A 196 -11.31 -19.88 14.40
N ALA A 197 -10.02 -20.12 14.20
CA ALA A 197 -9.00 -19.92 15.23
C ALA A 197 -8.94 -18.46 15.71
N ILE A 198 -9.01 -17.49 14.79
CA ILE A 198 -9.05 -16.05 15.14
C ILE A 198 -10.31 -15.74 15.95
N VAL A 199 -11.48 -16.25 15.54
CA VAL A 199 -12.74 -16.04 16.28
C VAL A 199 -12.64 -16.62 17.69
N ILE A 200 -12.13 -17.85 17.83
CA ILE A 200 -11.93 -18.50 19.13
C ILE A 200 -10.96 -17.67 19.99
N ALA A 201 -9.85 -17.18 19.43
CA ALA A 201 -8.88 -16.37 20.17
C ALA A 201 -9.49 -15.03 20.65
N VAL A 202 -10.33 -14.37 19.82
CA VAL A 202 -11.03 -13.14 20.17
C VAL A 202 -12.06 -13.40 21.30
N VAL A 203 -12.85 -14.46 21.19
CA VAL A 203 -13.83 -14.86 22.21
C VAL A 203 -13.12 -15.19 23.52
N PHE A 204 -12.06 -15.99 23.46
CA PHE A 204 -11.23 -16.33 24.62
C PHE A 204 -10.68 -15.07 25.30
N ARG A 205 -10.14 -14.14 24.52
CA ARG A 205 -9.58 -12.89 25.05
C ARG A 205 -10.65 -12.06 25.76
N LYS A 206 -11.86 -11.94 25.20
CA LYS A 206 -12.99 -11.24 25.85
C LYS A 206 -13.37 -11.92 27.15
N TRP A 207 -13.54 -13.24 27.13
CA TRP A 207 -13.88 -14.03 28.33
C TRP A 207 -12.80 -13.89 29.42
N SER A 208 -11.53 -14.01 29.05
CA SER A 208 -10.40 -13.87 29.99
C SER A 208 -10.35 -12.46 30.63
N MET A 209 -10.62 -11.41 29.86
CA MET A 209 -10.71 -10.04 30.41
C MET A 209 -11.88 -9.88 31.38
N THR A 210 -13.05 -10.43 31.07
CA THR A 210 -14.22 -10.41 31.98
C THR A 210 -13.91 -11.17 33.28
N ARG A 211 -13.28 -12.35 33.16
CA ARG A 211 -12.84 -13.12 34.34
C ARG A 211 -11.81 -12.39 35.18
N GLN A 212 -10.84 -11.71 34.55
CA GLN A 212 -9.85 -10.90 35.25
C GLN A 212 -10.48 -9.79 36.06
N MET A 213 -11.50 -9.12 35.51
CA MET A 213 -12.24 -8.06 36.21
C MET A 213 -13.03 -8.60 37.42
N ALA A 214 -13.51 -9.85 37.35
CA ALA A 214 -14.27 -10.47 38.43
C ALA A 214 -13.39 -11.13 39.51
N THR A 215 -12.24 -11.71 39.13
CA THR A 215 -11.43 -12.54 40.06
C THR A 215 -10.06 -11.96 40.39
N GLY A 216 -9.61 -10.91 39.67
CA GLY A 216 -8.27 -10.35 39.78
C GLY A 216 -7.15 -11.23 39.15
N GLN A 217 -7.47 -12.45 38.70
CA GLN A 217 -6.47 -13.39 38.13
C GLN A 217 -6.17 -13.04 36.69
N GLN A 218 -4.91 -12.76 36.38
CA GLN A 218 -4.42 -12.52 35.00
C GLN A 218 -3.99 -13.83 34.33
N LEU A 219 -4.61 -14.16 33.22
CA LEU A 219 -4.14 -15.24 32.32
C LEU A 219 -3.16 -14.63 31.29
N PRO A 220 -2.19 -15.40 30.81
CA PRO A 220 -1.24 -14.97 29.77
C PRO A 220 -1.93 -14.92 28.41
N ASN A 221 -2.88 -13.99 28.24
CA ASN A 221 -3.77 -13.89 27.08
C ASN A 221 -3.05 -13.84 25.74
N GLY A 222 -1.86 -13.21 25.69
CA GLY A 222 -1.05 -13.13 24.47
C GLY A 222 -0.58 -14.51 23.99
N TRP A 223 0.01 -15.29 24.88
CA TRP A 223 0.52 -16.63 24.57
C TRP A 223 -0.60 -17.63 24.25
N ILE A 224 -1.68 -17.60 25.00
CA ILE A 224 -2.83 -18.50 24.76
C ILE A 224 -3.50 -18.17 23.43
N SER A 225 -3.72 -16.88 23.12
CA SER A 225 -4.27 -16.47 21.83
C SER A 225 -3.35 -16.84 20.67
N ALA A 226 -2.05 -16.69 20.80
CA ALA A 226 -1.08 -17.12 19.81
C ALA A 226 -1.09 -18.65 19.62
N ALA A 227 -1.16 -19.41 20.71
CA ALA A 227 -1.27 -20.87 20.65
C ALA A 227 -2.56 -21.32 19.95
N ILE A 228 -3.69 -20.65 20.16
CA ILE A 228 -4.94 -20.93 19.46
C ILE A 228 -4.82 -20.61 17.96
N ILE A 229 -4.32 -19.42 17.60
CA ILE A 229 -4.24 -18.97 16.21
C ILE A 229 -3.29 -19.84 15.39
N ILE A 230 -2.23 -20.37 15.99
CA ILE A 230 -1.26 -21.24 15.32
C ILE A 230 -1.66 -22.73 15.48
N GLY A 231 -2.02 -23.15 16.68
CA GLY A 231 -2.27 -24.53 17.01
C GLY A 231 -3.51 -25.13 16.33
N VAL A 232 -4.60 -24.38 16.29
CA VAL A 232 -5.85 -24.88 15.67
C VAL A 232 -5.68 -25.15 14.17
N PRO A 233 -5.17 -24.22 13.35
CA PRO A 233 -4.91 -24.51 11.93
C PRO A 233 -3.87 -25.62 11.73
N LEU A 234 -2.86 -25.69 12.57
CA LEU A 234 -1.82 -26.72 12.49
C LEU A 234 -2.39 -28.12 12.80
N LEU A 235 -3.17 -28.24 13.86
CA LEU A 235 -3.87 -29.49 14.19
C LEU A 235 -4.83 -29.91 13.09
N PHE A 236 -5.57 -28.94 12.54
CA PHE A 236 -6.48 -29.18 11.43
C PHE A 236 -5.74 -29.62 10.17
N PHE A 237 -4.60 -28.99 9.85
CA PHE A 237 -3.72 -29.37 8.75
C PHE A 237 -3.30 -30.84 8.82
N PHE A 238 -2.87 -31.31 9.97
CA PHE A 238 -2.51 -32.72 10.17
C PHE A 238 -3.73 -33.65 10.17
N ALA A 239 -4.85 -33.20 10.71
CA ALA A 239 -6.10 -33.98 10.73
C ALA A 239 -6.65 -34.28 9.33
N ILE A 240 -6.47 -33.36 8.37
CA ILE A 240 -6.85 -33.59 6.96
C ILE A 240 -5.75 -34.30 6.14
N GLY A 241 -4.74 -34.88 6.79
CA GLY A 241 -3.68 -35.66 6.15
C GLY A 241 -2.54 -34.82 5.56
N ALA A 242 -2.30 -33.62 6.09
CA ALA A 242 -1.24 -32.68 5.64
C ALA A 242 -1.24 -32.53 4.10
N PRO A 243 -2.27 -31.96 3.50
CA PRO A 243 -2.49 -31.89 2.05
C PRO A 243 -1.57 -30.85 1.40
N LEU A 244 -0.27 -31.00 1.60
CA LEU A 244 0.75 -30.15 1.04
C LEU A 244 1.86 -31.01 0.47
N THR A 245 2.06 -30.94 -0.82
CA THR A 245 3.21 -31.53 -1.51
C THR A 245 4.00 -30.43 -2.19
N PHE A 246 5.27 -30.68 -2.48
CA PHE A 246 6.14 -29.72 -3.14
C PHE A 246 6.56 -30.29 -4.49
N ASP A 247 6.38 -29.49 -5.53
CA ASP A 247 7.02 -29.74 -6.82
C ASP A 247 8.36 -28.99 -6.82
N PHE A 248 9.44 -29.77 -6.78
CA PHE A 248 10.78 -29.22 -6.73
C PHE A 248 11.29 -28.89 -8.13
N PRO A 249 11.90 -27.70 -8.34
CA PRO A 249 12.55 -27.40 -9.59
C PRO A 249 13.74 -28.35 -9.83
N VAL A 250 13.81 -28.88 -11.03
CA VAL A 250 14.86 -29.80 -11.47
C VAL A 250 15.64 -29.13 -12.61
N GLU A 251 16.97 -29.26 -12.55
CA GLU A 251 17.84 -28.78 -13.61
C GLU A 251 17.63 -29.59 -14.90
N GLY A 252 17.15 -28.94 -15.94
CA GLY A 252 17.02 -29.49 -17.26
C GLY A 252 18.17 -29.05 -18.16
N ARG A 253 18.23 -29.62 -19.38
CA ARG A 253 19.33 -29.34 -20.32
C ARG A 253 19.45 -27.87 -20.72
N PHE A 254 18.35 -27.12 -20.76
CA PHE A 254 18.30 -25.71 -21.20
C PHE A 254 17.58 -24.78 -20.20
N ASN A 255 16.77 -25.35 -19.34
CA ASN A 255 15.92 -24.62 -18.41
C ASN A 255 15.69 -25.41 -17.14
N LEU A 256 15.28 -24.72 -16.08
CA LEU A 256 14.69 -25.36 -14.90
C LEU A 256 13.28 -25.85 -15.27
N SER A 257 12.90 -27.05 -14.83
CA SER A 257 11.56 -27.61 -14.99
C SER A 257 10.95 -27.89 -13.62
N GLY A 258 9.63 -27.70 -13.50
CA GLY A 258 8.94 -27.77 -12.20
C GLY A 258 9.15 -26.53 -11.33
N GLY A 259 8.57 -26.56 -10.13
CA GLY A 259 8.60 -25.46 -9.19
C GLY A 259 7.75 -24.24 -9.60
N ALA A 260 7.81 -23.22 -8.78
CA ALA A 260 7.20 -21.89 -9.06
C ALA A 260 8.31 -20.89 -9.40
N ASN A 261 8.00 -19.97 -10.32
CA ASN A 261 8.94 -18.96 -10.75
C ASN A 261 8.38 -17.56 -10.43
N ILE A 262 9.18 -16.76 -9.73
CA ILE A 262 8.94 -15.32 -9.59
C ILE A 262 9.78 -14.62 -10.66
N ARG A 263 9.11 -13.95 -11.58
CA ARG A 263 9.76 -13.31 -12.72
C ARG A 263 10.67 -12.16 -12.32
N PRO A 264 11.74 -11.89 -13.08
CA PRO A 264 12.71 -10.83 -12.78
C PRO A 264 12.04 -9.44 -12.77
N GLU A 265 10.99 -9.23 -13.57
CA GLU A 265 10.22 -7.97 -13.59
C GLU A 265 9.59 -7.68 -12.23
N PHE A 266 9.00 -8.70 -11.58
CA PHE A 266 8.45 -8.54 -10.23
C PHE A 266 9.55 -8.26 -9.21
N VAL A 267 10.63 -9.04 -9.25
CA VAL A 267 11.74 -8.89 -8.29
C VAL A 267 12.37 -7.51 -8.39
N ALA A 268 12.63 -7.03 -9.62
CA ALA A 268 13.16 -5.70 -9.87
C ALA A 268 12.25 -4.59 -9.35
N LEU A 269 10.97 -4.64 -9.70
CA LEU A 269 9.99 -3.65 -9.29
C LEU A 269 9.81 -3.64 -7.77
N TYR A 270 9.69 -4.83 -7.16
CA TYR A 270 9.57 -5.01 -5.71
C TYR A 270 10.78 -4.44 -4.96
N LEU A 271 12.01 -4.81 -5.35
CA LEU A 271 13.22 -4.31 -4.72
C LEU A 271 13.37 -2.80 -4.90
N ALA A 272 13.17 -2.32 -6.13
CA ALA A 272 13.28 -0.90 -6.44
C ALA A 272 12.32 -0.06 -5.60
N LEU A 273 11.03 -0.38 -5.62
CA LEU A 273 10.02 0.40 -4.91
C LEU A 273 10.13 0.26 -3.40
N SER A 274 10.48 -0.94 -2.90
CA SER A 274 10.68 -1.17 -1.46
C SER A 274 11.83 -0.36 -0.92
N LEU A 275 13.00 -0.45 -1.56
CA LEU A 275 14.20 0.27 -1.11
C LEU A 275 14.08 1.78 -1.32
N TYR A 276 13.51 2.20 -2.44
CA TYR A 276 13.21 3.60 -2.71
C TYR A 276 12.30 4.21 -1.63
N THR A 277 11.17 3.57 -1.37
CA THR A 277 10.19 4.06 -0.38
C THR A 277 10.74 3.97 1.05
N ALA A 278 11.56 2.97 1.36
CA ALA A 278 12.21 2.84 2.66
C ALA A 278 13.06 4.06 3.02
N ALA A 279 13.69 4.70 2.04
CA ALA A 279 14.48 5.91 2.26
C ALA A 279 13.61 7.10 2.72
N PHE A 280 12.42 7.26 2.15
CA PHE A 280 11.47 8.29 2.59
C PHE A 280 10.87 7.96 3.95
N ILE A 281 10.54 6.69 4.20
CA ILE A 281 10.05 6.23 5.51
C ILE A 281 11.12 6.46 6.58
N ALA A 282 12.39 6.17 6.28
CA ALA A 282 13.50 6.41 7.21
C ALA A 282 13.61 7.89 7.64
N GLU A 283 13.41 8.81 6.70
CA GLU A 283 13.38 10.24 7.01
C GLU A 283 12.17 10.61 7.87
N ILE A 284 10.99 10.07 7.58
CA ILE A 284 9.78 10.28 8.38
C ILE A 284 9.99 9.78 9.81
N ILE A 285 10.59 8.60 9.99
CA ILE A 285 10.90 8.03 11.31
C ILE A 285 11.87 8.93 12.07
N ARG A 286 12.96 9.34 11.42
CA ARG A 286 13.94 10.25 12.03
C ARG A 286 13.30 11.57 12.44
N ALA A 287 12.50 12.17 11.55
CA ALA A 287 11.80 13.43 11.81
C ALA A 287 10.77 13.29 12.94
N GLY A 288 10.00 12.20 12.95
CA GLY A 288 8.99 11.95 13.98
C GLY A 288 9.59 11.75 15.36
N ILE A 289 10.71 11.02 15.47
CA ILE A 289 11.39 10.83 16.76
C ILE A 289 12.00 12.16 17.25
N ARG A 290 12.62 12.94 16.36
CA ARG A 290 13.17 14.26 16.70
C ARG A 290 12.12 15.33 16.95
N GLY A 291 10.92 15.14 16.42
CA GLY A 291 9.78 16.05 16.60
C GLY A 291 9.16 15.99 18.01
N VAL A 292 9.49 14.97 18.80
CA VAL A 292 9.07 14.92 20.22
C VAL A 292 9.87 15.94 21.00
N GLY A 293 9.17 16.85 21.68
CA GLY A 293 9.78 17.94 22.44
C GLY A 293 10.72 17.44 23.53
N LYS A 294 11.92 18.02 23.62
CA LYS A 294 12.93 17.65 24.64
C LYS A 294 12.40 17.76 26.07
N GLY A 295 11.54 18.73 26.34
CA GLY A 295 10.92 18.89 27.66
C GLY A 295 10.15 17.65 28.14
N GLN A 296 9.60 16.84 27.23
CA GLN A 296 8.92 15.58 27.58
C GLN A 296 9.91 14.55 28.14
N THR A 297 11.10 14.47 27.53
CA THR A 297 12.15 13.55 27.98
C THR A 297 12.82 14.05 29.28
N GLU A 298 13.01 15.37 29.42
CA GLU A 298 13.56 16.00 30.60
C GLU A 298 12.63 15.88 31.80
N ALA A 299 11.33 16.13 31.61
CA ALA A 299 10.32 15.95 32.68
C ALA A 299 10.26 14.49 33.15
N ALA A 300 10.29 13.52 32.24
CA ALA A 300 10.29 12.11 32.61
C ALA A 300 11.60 11.71 33.33
N ALA A 301 12.74 12.28 32.93
CA ALA A 301 14.02 12.04 33.59
C ALA A 301 14.04 12.66 35.02
N ALA A 302 13.46 13.85 35.22
CA ALA A 302 13.32 14.48 36.53
C ALA A 302 12.48 13.65 37.52
N LEU A 303 11.54 12.83 37.00
CA LEU A 303 10.76 11.87 37.77
C LEU A 303 11.53 10.55 38.06
N GLY A 304 12.82 10.46 37.71
CA GLY A 304 13.63 9.26 37.93
C GLY A 304 13.33 8.10 36.98
N VAL A 305 12.61 8.32 35.89
CA VAL A 305 12.29 7.27 34.92
C VAL A 305 13.54 6.88 34.12
N GLN A 306 13.81 5.58 34.01
CA GLN A 306 14.96 5.05 33.27
C GLN A 306 14.90 5.44 31.77
N PRO A 307 16.05 5.75 31.11
CA PRO A 307 16.07 6.21 29.72
C PRO A 307 15.37 5.26 28.72
N SER A 308 15.49 3.93 28.88
CA SER A 308 14.80 2.96 28.05
C SER A 308 13.28 3.03 28.19
N LYS A 309 12.79 3.28 29.41
CA LYS A 309 11.35 3.47 29.68
C LYS A 309 10.87 4.80 29.16
N ILE A 310 11.67 5.88 29.26
CA ILE A 310 11.36 7.19 28.65
C ILE A 310 11.17 7.01 27.14
N THR A 311 12.10 6.35 26.47
CA THR A 311 11.97 6.10 25.04
C THR A 311 10.69 5.34 24.72
N ARG A 312 10.39 4.23 25.43
CA ARG A 312 9.27 3.35 25.15
C ARG A 312 7.90 3.95 25.52
N LEU A 313 7.80 4.66 26.65
CA LEU A 313 6.54 5.10 27.21
C LEU A 313 6.20 6.56 26.89
N VAL A 314 7.20 7.39 26.57
CA VAL A 314 7.03 8.83 26.33
C VAL A 314 7.31 9.16 24.86
N VAL A 315 8.53 8.82 24.37
CA VAL A 315 8.95 9.24 23.03
C VAL A 315 8.22 8.47 21.93
N VAL A 316 8.23 7.14 22.00
CA VAL A 316 7.67 6.28 20.94
C VAL A 316 6.18 6.56 20.68
N PRO A 317 5.29 6.61 21.69
CA PRO A 317 3.88 6.89 21.45
C PRO A 317 3.62 8.27 20.83
N GLN A 318 4.39 9.29 21.23
CA GLN A 318 4.27 10.64 20.67
C GLN A 318 4.85 10.70 19.26
N ALA A 319 6.00 10.04 19.01
CA ALA A 319 6.60 9.96 17.69
C ALA A 319 5.66 9.29 16.67
N PHE A 320 4.96 8.22 17.05
CA PHE A 320 4.01 7.56 16.14
C PHE A 320 2.88 8.49 15.66
N ARG A 321 2.42 9.43 16.47
CA ARG A 321 1.44 10.45 16.05
C ARG A 321 1.98 11.34 14.93
N ILE A 322 3.28 11.65 14.95
CA ILE A 322 3.94 12.46 13.94
C ILE A 322 4.26 11.62 12.70
N ILE A 323 4.58 10.34 12.88
CA ILE A 323 5.02 9.41 11.83
C ILE A 323 3.86 8.90 10.97
N ILE A 324 2.72 8.51 11.59
CA ILE A 324 1.63 7.80 10.89
C ILE A 324 1.03 8.61 9.74
N PRO A 325 0.70 9.93 9.86
CA PRO A 325 0.11 10.67 8.76
C PRO A 325 1.01 10.73 7.50
N PRO A 326 2.32 11.05 7.58
CA PRO A 326 3.21 11.01 6.41
C PRO A 326 3.44 9.60 5.86
N LEU A 327 3.41 8.54 6.69
CA LEU A 327 3.49 7.14 6.23
C LEU A 327 2.36 6.80 5.27
N THR A 328 1.15 7.27 5.53
CA THR A 328 0.01 7.07 4.63
C THR A 328 0.33 7.54 3.23
N SER A 329 0.92 8.73 3.09
CA SER A 329 1.32 9.28 1.79
C SER A 329 2.37 8.41 1.09
N GLN A 330 3.31 7.82 1.83
CA GLN A 330 4.32 6.93 1.24
C GLN A 330 3.71 5.61 0.76
N TYR A 331 2.76 5.03 1.47
CA TYR A 331 2.05 3.82 1.04
C TYR A 331 1.21 4.06 -0.22
N LEU A 332 0.51 5.20 -0.28
CA LEU A 332 -0.22 5.62 -1.48
C LEU A 332 0.72 5.85 -2.67
N ASN A 333 1.87 6.48 -2.45
CA ASN A 333 2.86 6.73 -3.50
C ASN A 333 3.47 5.41 -4.02
N LEU A 334 3.84 4.46 -3.14
CA LEU A 334 4.35 3.16 -3.55
C LEU A 334 3.33 2.43 -4.42
N THR A 335 2.07 2.41 -4.01
CA THR A 335 0.98 1.76 -4.76
C THR A 335 0.80 2.38 -6.14
N LYS A 336 0.86 3.71 -6.27
CA LYS A 336 0.78 4.40 -7.57
C LYS A 336 2.03 4.16 -8.42
N ASN A 337 3.21 4.18 -7.81
CA ASN A 337 4.48 3.95 -8.50
C ASN A 337 4.63 2.52 -9.02
N SER A 338 3.79 1.55 -8.60
CA SER A 338 3.78 0.22 -9.20
C SER A 338 3.48 0.27 -10.70
N SER A 339 2.74 1.29 -11.19
CA SER A 339 2.49 1.52 -12.62
C SER A 339 3.76 1.76 -13.44
N LEU A 340 4.87 2.17 -12.81
CA LEU A 340 6.18 2.26 -13.47
C LEU A 340 6.72 0.89 -13.92
N GLY A 341 6.14 -0.20 -13.41
CA GLY A 341 6.44 -1.57 -13.83
C GLY A 341 6.20 -1.83 -15.31
N VAL A 342 5.34 -1.05 -15.96
CA VAL A 342 5.13 -1.11 -17.42
C VAL A 342 6.43 -0.91 -18.20
N ALA A 343 7.35 -0.09 -17.68
CA ALA A 343 8.62 0.22 -18.35
C ALA A 343 9.58 -0.99 -18.45
N ILE A 344 9.38 -2.01 -17.61
CA ILE A 344 10.15 -3.26 -17.61
C ILE A 344 9.29 -4.47 -17.99
N GLY A 345 8.06 -4.24 -18.48
CA GLY A 345 7.16 -5.30 -18.92
C GLY A 345 6.46 -6.06 -17.79
N PHE A 346 6.42 -5.53 -16.56
CA PHE A 346 5.66 -6.15 -15.47
C PHE A 346 4.15 -5.97 -15.70
N PRO A 347 3.35 -7.07 -15.73
CA PRO A 347 1.93 -7.03 -16.09
C PRO A 347 1.03 -6.62 -14.91
N GLU A 348 1.19 -5.40 -14.43
CA GLU A 348 0.31 -4.79 -13.44
C GLU A 348 -0.91 -4.12 -14.12
N LEU A 349 -1.77 -3.46 -13.35
CA LEU A 349 -3.03 -2.90 -13.82
C LEU A 349 -2.87 -1.93 -15.01
N PHE A 350 -1.89 -1.03 -14.96
CA PHE A 350 -1.68 -0.05 -16.04
C PHE A 350 -1.15 -0.74 -17.31
N SER A 351 -0.24 -1.70 -17.17
CA SER A 351 0.30 -2.49 -18.29
C SER A 351 -0.78 -3.31 -18.97
N THR A 352 -1.57 -4.09 -18.21
CA THR A 352 -2.67 -4.90 -18.74
C THR A 352 -3.79 -4.04 -19.34
N GLY A 353 -4.09 -2.92 -18.68
CA GLY A 353 -5.05 -1.94 -19.17
C GLY A 353 -4.61 -1.29 -20.48
N SER A 354 -3.35 -0.87 -20.58
CA SER A 354 -2.80 -0.28 -21.82
C SER A 354 -2.79 -1.27 -22.99
N THR A 355 -2.46 -2.54 -22.72
CA THR A 355 -2.55 -3.60 -23.74
C THR A 355 -3.99 -3.78 -24.22
N SER A 356 -4.95 -3.86 -23.29
CA SER A 356 -6.37 -3.98 -23.62
C SER A 356 -6.88 -2.76 -24.39
N LEU A 357 -6.47 -1.55 -23.99
CA LEU A 357 -6.80 -0.30 -24.69
C LEU A 357 -6.29 -0.32 -26.14
N ASN A 358 -5.03 -0.72 -26.34
CA ASN A 358 -4.43 -0.76 -27.69
C ASN A 358 -5.11 -1.79 -28.60
N GLN A 359 -5.61 -2.90 -28.05
CA GLN A 359 -6.29 -3.93 -28.83
C GLN A 359 -7.75 -3.59 -29.15
N THR A 360 -8.46 -2.95 -28.18
CA THR A 360 -9.89 -2.67 -28.33
C THR A 360 -10.20 -1.30 -28.91
N GLY A 361 -9.25 -0.36 -28.82
CA GLY A 361 -9.46 1.04 -29.15
C GLY A 361 -10.35 1.81 -28.14
N GLN A 362 -10.85 1.15 -27.10
CA GLN A 362 -11.79 1.75 -26.12
C GLN A 362 -11.03 2.47 -25.01
N ALA A 363 -10.43 3.63 -25.36
CA ALA A 363 -9.53 4.36 -24.49
C ALA A 363 -10.22 4.95 -23.24
N ILE A 364 -11.43 5.49 -23.43
CA ILE A 364 -12.15 6.17 -22.33
C ILE A 364 -12.58 5.18 -21.27
N GLU A 365 -13.16 4.07 -21.68
CA GLU A 365 -13.62 3.00 -20.80
C GLU A 365 -12.46 2.40 -20.02
N MET A 366 -11.35 2.07 -20.72
CA MET A 366 -10.17 1.48 -20.07
C MET A 366 -9.50 2.44 -19.10
N ILE A 367 -9.31 3.71 -19.48
CA ILE A 367 -8.76 4.72 -18.57
C ILE A 367 -9.67 4.90 -17.36
N THR A 368 -10.99 4.95 -17.58
CA THR A 368 -11.96 5.07 -16.48
C THR A 368 -11.87 3.89 -15.50
N ILE A 369 -11.75 2.66 -16.01
CA ILE A 369 -11.58 1.45 -15.18
C ILE A 369 -10.28 1.56 -14.38
N MET A 370 -9.15 1.87 -15.03
CA MET A 370 -7.86 1.98 -14.35
C MET A 370 -7.89 3.06 -13.25
N LEU A 371 -8.41 4.25 -13.56
CA LEU A 371 -8.55 5.35 -12.60
C LEU A 371 -9.44 4.95 -11.42
N THR A 372 -10.59 4.31 -11.69
CA THR A 372 -11.52 3.86 -10.65
C THR A 372 -10.87 2.84 -9.72
N ILE A 373 -10.12 1.88 -10.27
CA ILE A 373 -9.42 0.86 -9.47
C ILE A 373 -8.32 1.51 -8.62
N TYR A 374 -7.44 2.36 -9.20
CA TYR A 374 -6.40 3.05 -8.42
C TYR A 374 -6.98 3.97 -7.35
N LEU A 375 -8.08 4.68 -7.66
CA LEU A 375 -8.78 5.52 -6.69
C LEU A 375 -9.35 4.66 -5.55
N SER A 376 -9.97 3.52 -5.87
CA SER A 376 -10.53 2.60 -4.87
C SER A 376 -9.45 2.04 -3.94
N ILE A 377 -8.30 1.62 -4.47
CA ILE A 377 -7.14 1.18 -3.66
C ILE A 377 -6.67 2.33 -2.75
N SER A 378 -6.59 3.54 -3.30
CA SER A 378 -6.13 4.71 -2.56
C SER A 378 -7.08 5.07 -1.42
N ILE A 379 -8.38 5.03 -1.67
CA ILE A 379 -9.42 5.25 -0.64
C ILE A 379 -9.35 4.17 0.43
N ALA A 380 -9.27 2.89 0.03
CA ALA A 380 -9.17 1.77 0.98
C ALA A 380 -7.93 1.89 1.87
N THR A 381 -6.78 2.22 1.29
CA THR A 381 -5.53 2.46 2.03
C THR A 381 -5.67 3.64 3.00
N SER A 382 -6.26 4.74 2.56
CA SER A 382 -6.48 5.92 3.40
C SER A 382 -7.44 5.63 4.56
N LEU A 383 -8.54 4.91 4.31
CA LEU A 383 -9.50 4.51 5.36
C LEU A 383 -8.83 3.60 6.39
N PHE A 384 -8.05 2.61 5.93
CA PHE A 384 -7.29 1.74 6.83
C PHE A 384 -6.30 2.52 7.70
N MET A 385 -5.53 3.43 7.08
CA MET A 385 -4.54 4.23 7.81
C MET A 385 -5.18 5.24 8.76
N ASN A 386 -6.34 5.83 8.41
CA ASN A 386 -7.09 6.71 9.29
C ASN A 386 -7.62 5.95 10.51
N TRP A 387 -8.16 4.74 10.30
CA TRP A 387 -8.56 3.86 11.39
C TRP A 387 -7.38 3.47 12.29
N PHE A 388 -6.23 3.13 11.70
CA PHE A 388 -5.02 2.82 12.43
C PHE A 388 -4.52 4.02 13.25
N ASN A 389 -4.51 5.22 12.65
CA ASN A 389 -4.13 6.47 13.31
C ASN A 389 -5.05 6.78 14.50
N ALA A 390 -6.36 6.61 14.34
CA ALA A 390 -7.34 6.79 15.42
C ALA A 390 -7.12 5.84 16.60
N LYS A 391 -6.69 4.59 16.32
CA LYS A 391 -6.34 3.62 17.39
C LYS A 391 -5.04 3.95 18.13
N MET A 392 -4.11 4.64 17.46
CA MET A 392 -2.83 5.03 18.05
C MET A 392 -2.89 6.42 18.72
N ALA A 393 -4.01 7.12 18.58
CA ALA A 393 -4.22 8.39 19.27
C ALA A 393 -4.21 8.17 20.80
N LEU A 394 -3.38 8.95 21.51
CA LEU A 394 -3.42 8.98 22.96
C LEU A 394 -4.70 9.69 23.38
N VAL A 395 -5.44 9.12 24.30
CA VAL A 395 -6.57 9.81 24.94
C VAL A 395 -5.97 10.81 25.92
N GLU A 396 -6.01 12.10 25.58
CA GLU A 396 -5.73 13.16 26.54
C GLU A 396 -6.91 13.19 27.52
N ARG A 397 -6.63 12.85 28.77
CA ARG A 397 -7.57 13.03 29.89
C ARG A 397 -7.28 14.32 30.58
#